data_723d4d1767c7f64c5e3346edf7643aff
#
_entry.id   723d4d1767c7f64c5e3346edf7643aff
#
_cell.length_a   1.000
_cell.length_b   1.000
_cell.length_c   1.000
_cell.angle_alpha   90.00
_cell.angle_beta   90.00
_cell.angle_gamma   90.00
#
_symmetry.space_group_name_H-M   'P 1'
#
loop_
_entity.id
_entity.type
_entity.pdbx_description
1 polymer ?
#
loop_
_entity_poly.entity_id
_entity_poly.type
_entity_poly.pdbx_seq_one_letter_code
_entity_poly.pdbx_strand_id
1 'polypeptide(L)'
;MKLEIRNVTKSFKKEEILNDISYVFQDKMIYGIVGINGSGKSVLLKIIVGLYKASSGEVLFDNINYNNDKLFPDFIGACIEYPGFINDLSGLDNLMLLADIRKMITRDDVLEILKIVGLFNDKDKKYANYSLGMRQKLSIAQALMENPKVIILDEPFNGIDRESVKKIQEELLRRRKDGTLIIITTHIHEDIDELCDKVLYLEDGKLNEK
;
A
#
# COMPACT_ATOMS: atom_id res chain seq x y z
N MET A 1 8.86 -12.36 -7.95
CA MET A 1 7.37 -12.30 -7.97
C MET A 1 6.92 -11.39 -9.10
N LYS A 2 5.85 -11.77 -9.80
CA LYS A 2 5.23 -11.01 -10.89
C LYS A 2 3.76 -10.76 -10.52
N LEU A 3 3.33 -9.49 -10.53
CA LEU A 3 1.92 -9.12 -10.46
C LEU A 3 1.47 -8.72 -11.86
N GLU A 4 0.41 -9.34 -12.35
CA GLU A 4 -0.14 -9.08 -13.67
C GLU A 4 -1.62 -8.72 -13.59
N ILE A 5 -1.98 -7.60 -14.19
CA ILE A 5 -3.35 -7.14 -14.38
C ILE A 5 -3.70 -7.40 -15.84
N ARG A 6 -4.80 -8.13 -16.10
CA ARG A 6 -5.27 -8.49 -17.46
C ARG A 6 -6.67 -7.99 -17.70
N ASN A 7 -6.81 -7.04 -18.62
CA ASN A 7 -8.08 -6.49 -19.10
C ASN A 7 -9.07 -6.14 -17.98
N VAL A 8 -8.55 -5.55 -16.88
CA VAL A 8 -9.35 -5.21 -15.72
C VAL A 8 -10.21 -3.98 -16.02
N THR A 9 -11.53 -4.19 -15.92
CA THR A 9 -12.54 -3.12 -15.96
C THR A 9 -13.29 -3.10 -14.64
N LYS A 10 -13.64 -1.90 -14.16
CA LYS A 10 -14.46 -1.72 -12.96
C LYS A 10 -15.50 -0.65 -13.16
N SER A 11 -16.76 -1.03 -12.98
CA SER A 11 -17.89 -0.10 -12.97
C SER A 11 -18.64 -0.16 -11.64
N PHE A 12 -19.15 0.98 -11.20
CA PHE A 12 -20.11 1.08 -10.11
C PHE A 12 -21.43 1.62 -10.68
N LYS A 13 -22.49 0.81 -10.60
CA LYS A 13 -23.77 1.12 -11.25
C LYS A 13 -23.59 1.32 -12.76
N LYS A 14 -23.67 2.58 -13.24
CA LYS A 14 -23.53 2.94 -14.67
C LYS A 14 -22.23 3.70 -14.98
N GLU A 15 -21.41 3.96 -13.98
CA GLU A 15 -20.17 4.72 -14.12
C GLU A 15 -18.99 3.77 -14.22
N GLU A 16 -18.23 3.82 -15.30
CA GLU A 16 -17.01 3.06 -15.50
C GLU A 16 -15.81 3.85 -14.94
N ILE A 17 -15.14 3.28 -13.94
CA ILE A 17 -14.01 3.91 -13.24
C ILE A 17 -12.68 3.43 -13.79
N LEU A 18 -12.59 2.14 -14.16
CA LEU A 18 -11.40 1.54 -14.76
C LEU A 18 -11.82 0.86 -16.06
N ASN A 19 -11.06 1.08 -17.12
CA ASN A 19 -11.38 0.64 -18.47
C ASN A 19 -10.21 -0.13 -19.08
N ASP A 20 -10.37 -1.46 -19.18
CA ASP A 20 -9.45 -2.38 -19.88
C ASP A 20 -7.97 -2.23 -19.49
N ILE A 21 -7.71 -2.14 -18.19
CA ILE A 21 -6.34 -1.99 -17.68
C ILE A 21 -5.59 -3.32 -17.80
N SER A 22 -4.43 -3.26 -18.47
CA SER A 22 -3.48 -4.36 -18.55
C SER A 22 -2.07 -3.85 -18.27
N TYR A 23 -1.41 -4.44 -17.26
CA TYR A 23 -0.03 -4.09 -16.90
C TYR A 23 0.67 -5.21 -16.15
N VAL A 24 2.00 -5.25 -16.24
CA VAL A 24 2.85 -6.23 -15.54
C VAL A 24 3.82 -5.50 -14.62
N PHE A 25 3.67 -5.72 -13.32
CA PHE A 25 4.60 -5.24 -12.30
C PHE A 25 5.60 -6.36 -11.94
N GLN A 26 6.86 -5.99 -11.82
CA GLN A 26 7.95 -6.91 -11.48
C GLN A 26 8.49 -6.63 -10.09
N ASP A 27 9.03 -7.64 -9.42
CA ASP A 27 9.74 -7.48 -8.17
C ASP A 27 11.00 -6.59 -8.32
N LYS A 28 11.58 -6.20 -7.19
CA LYS A 28 12.74 -5.31 -7.12
C LYS A 28 12.53 -3.95 -7.77
N MET A 29 11.28 -3.52 -7.88
CA MET A 29 10.92 -2.23 -8.46
C MET A 29 9.91 -1.48 -7.58
N ILE A 30 10.01 -0.16 -7.61
CA ILE A 30 9.02 0.76 -7.07
C ILE A 30 8.27 1.40 -8.23
N TYR A 31 6.97 1.22 -8.26
CA TYR A 31 6.08 1.82 -9.25
C TYR A 31 5.28 2.96 -8.61
N GLY A 32 5.32 4.13 -9.22
CA GLY A 32 4.43 5.24 -8.90
C GLY A 32 3.21 5.23 -9.81
N ILE A 33 2.00 5.33 -9.26
CA ILE A 33 0.78 5.54 -10.04
C ILE A 33 0.27 6.95 -9.75
N VAL A 34 0.35 7.81 -10.76
CA VAL A 34 -0.05 9.22 -10.68
C VAL A 34 -1.41 9.41 -11.32
N GLY A 35 -2.23 10.26 -10.74
CA GLY A 35 -3.52 10.65 -11.29
C GLY A 35 -4.24 11.64 -10.38
N ILE A 36 -5.15 12.40 -10.94
CA ILE A 36 -5.97 13.35 -10.17
C ILE A 36 -6.85 12.63 -9.14
N ASN A 37 -7.38 13.37 -8.18
CA ASN A 37 -8.36 12.81 -7.25
C ASN A 37 -9.60 12.33 -8.00
N GLY A 38 -10.07 11.11 -7.67
CA GLY A 38 -11.19 10.49 -8.38
C GLY A 38 -10.81 9.72 -9.65
N SER A 39 -9.54 9.69 -10.09
CA SER A 39 -9.14 8.95 -11.31
C SER A 39 -9.23 7.42 -11.20
N GLY A 40 -9.52 6.88 -10.00
CA GLY A 40 -9.65 5.43 -9.80
C GLY A 40 -8.42 4.75 -9.17
N LYS A 41 -7.39 5.49 -8.71
CA LYS A 41 -6.16 4.92 -8.08
C LYS A 41 -6.49 3.95 -6.94
N SER A 42 -7.23 4.41 -5.94
CA SER A 42 -7.62 3.57 -4.79
C SER A 42 -8.51 2.39 -5.20
N VAL A 43 -9.35 2.55 -6.24
CA VAL A 43 -10.17 1.46 -6.79
C VAL A 43 -9.27 0.38 -7.41
N LEU A 44 -8.26 0.78 -8.19
CA LEU A 44 -7.29 -0.13 -8.78
C LEU A 44 -6.53 -0.89 -7.69
N LEU A 45 -6.00 -0.18 -6.68
CA LEU A 45 -5.30 -0.80 -5.56
C LEU A 45 -6.19 -1.79 -4.80
N LYS A 46 -7.45 -1.44 -4.53
CA LYS A 46 -8.42 -2.33 -3.85
C LYS A 46 -8.71 -3.60 -4.66
N ILE A 47 -8.69 -3.52 -5.99
CA ILE A 47 -8.82 -4.70 -6.85
C ILE A 47 -7.54 -5.55 -6.77
N ILE A 48 -6.36 -4.94 -6.81
CA ILE A 48 -5.09 -5.66 -6.72
C ILE A 48 -5.01 -6.46 -5.41
N VAL A 49 -5.37 -5.87 -4.27
CA VAL A 49 -5.33 -6.55 -2.97
C VAL A 49 -6.53 -7.49 -2.72
N GLY A 50 -7.49 -7.57 -3.65
CA GLY A 50 -8.65 -8.44 -3.52
C GLY A 50 -9.81 -7.89 -2.67
N LEU A 51 -9.75 -6.64 -2.22
CA LEU A 51 -10.85 -5.97 -1.50
C LEU A 51 -12.04 -5.67 -2.40
N TYR A 52 -11.79 -5.38 -3.67
CA TYR A 52 -12.84 -5.22 -4.68
C TYR A 52 -12.68 -6.26 -5.78
N LYS A 53 -13.80 -6.82 -6.22
CA LYS A 53 -13.85 -7.66 -7.41
C LYS A 53 -13.92 -6.77 -8.66
N ALA A 54 -13.10 -7.07 -9.66
CA ALA A 54 -13.22 -6.46 -10.99
C ALA A 54 -14.59 -6.79 -11.63
N SER A 55 -15.11 -5.92 -12.48
CA SER A 55 -16.30 -6.20 -13.30
C SER A 55 -15.98 -7.19 -14.42
N SER A 56 -14.78 -7.07 -15.01
CA SER A 56 -14.18 -8.04 -15.93
C SER A 56 -12.67 -8.02 -15.80
N GLY A 57 -12.01 -9.02 -16.39
CA GLY A 57 -10.55 -9.19 -16.29
C GLY A 57 -10.13 -9.86 -14.98
N GLU A 58 -8.83 -9.94 -14.77
CA GLU A 58 -8.26 -10.66 -13.64
C GLU A 58 -6.94 -10.04 -13.15
N VAL A 59 -6.60 -10.35 -11.89
CA VAL A 59 -5.32 -10.00 -11.26
C VAL A 59 -4.63 -11.29 -10.85
N LEU A 60 -3.38 -11.44 -11.26
CA LEU A 60 -2.58 -12.65 -11.06
C LEU A 60 -1.30 -12.32 -10.31
N PHE A 61 -0.97 -13.12 -9.31
CA PHE A 61 0.34 -13.15 -8.68
C PHE A 61 1.04 -14.46 -9.06
N ASP A 62 2.17 -14.38 -9.77
CA ASP A 62 2.90 -15.55 -10.31
C ASP A 62 1.97 -16.54 -11.06
N ASN A 63 1.05 -16.00 -11.87
CA ASN A 63 0.01 -16.71 -12.64
C ASN A 63 -1.13 -17.33 -11.78
N ILE A 64 -1.21 -17.06 -10.49
CA ILE A 64 -2.29 -17.53 -9.62
C ILE A 64 -3.32 -16.40 -9.44
N ASN A 65 -4.60 -16.71 -9.70
CA ASN A 65 -5.72 -15.77 -9.49
C ASN A 65 -6.33 -15.96 -8.10
N TYR A 66 -5.88 -15.18 -7.13
CA TYR A 66 -6.39 -15.24 -5.76
C TYR A 66 -7.85 -14.80 -5.62
N ASN A 67 -8.36 -13.96 -6.53
CA ASN A 67 -9.75 -13.48 -6.48
C ASN A 67 -10.79 -14.57 -6.78
N ASN A 68 -10.42 -15.60 -7.52
CA ASN A 68 -11.32 -16.72 -7.85
C ASN A 68 -11.46 -17.70 -6.69
N ASP A 69 -10.42 -17.87 -5.89
CA ASP A 69 -10.35 -18.87 -4.82
C ASP A 69 -10.79 -18.34 -3.45
N LYS A 70 -11.26 -17.07 -3.36
CA LYS A 70 -11.58 -16.36 -2.12
C LYS A 70 -10.42 -16.35 -1.11
N LEU A 71 -9.19 -16.47 -1.61
CA LEU A 71 -7.97 -16.39 -0.82
C LEU A 71 -7.42 -14.98 -0.92
N PHE A 72 -7.12 -14.38 0.23
CA PHE A 72 -6.32 -13.16 0.25
C PHE A 72 -4.84 -13.52 0.17
N PRO A 73 -4.06 -12.88 -0.70
CA PRO A 73 -2.63 -13.12 -0.75
C PRO A 73 -1.98 -12.64 0.56
N ASP A 74 -1.44 -13.57 1.32
CA ASP A 74 -0.86 -13.34 2.65
C ASP A 74 0.52 -12.67 2.63
N PHE A 75 1.05 -12.44 1.46
CA PHE A 75 2.34 -11.80 1.20
C PHE A 75 2.24 -10.31 0.83
N ILE A 76 1.04 -9.71 0.95
CA ILE A 76 0.82 -8.28 0.66
C ILE A 76 0.69 -7.50 1.95
N GLY A 77 1.47 -6.42 2.07
CA GLY A 77 1.25 -5.35 3.03
C GLY A 77 0.61 -4.15 2.34
N ALA A 78 -0.54 -3.70 2.82
CA ALA A 78 -1.26 -2.62 2.17
C ALA A 78 -1.69 -1.53 3.14
N CYS A 79 -1.55 -0.28 2.70
CA CYS A 79 -2.15 0.91 3.32
C CYS A 79 -3.00 1.60 2.25
N ILE A 80 -4.31 1.31 2.25
CA ILE A 80 -5.29 1.89 1.32
C ILE A 80 -6.37 2.54 2.17
N GLU A 81 -6.51 3.86 2.05
CA GLU A 81 -7.34 4.67 2.94
C GLU A 81 -6.88 4.54 4.42
N TYR A 82 -7.75 4.90 5.37
CA TYR A 82 -7.40 4.81 6.79
C TYR A 82 -7.81 3.46 7.37
N PRO A 83 -6.87 2.65 7.90
CA PRO A 83 -7.21 1.44 8.62
C PRO A 83 -7.99 1.78 9.89
N GLY A 84 -8.96 0.93 10.23
CA GLY A 84 -9.82 1.07 11.40
C GLY A 84 -9.12 0.62 12.68
N PHE A 85 -8.08 1.32 13.13
CA PHE A 85 -7.44 1.06 14.42
C PHE A 85 -8.37 1.34 15.59
N ILE A 86 -8.17 0.65 16.70
CA ILE A 86 -8.96 0.77 17.92
C ILE A 86 -8.54 2.03 18.68
N ASN A 87 -9.45 2.97 18.84
CA ASN A 87 -9.19 4.28 19.42
C ASN A 87 -8.65 4.24 20.86
N ASP A 88 -9.12 3.30 21.68
CA ASP A 88 -8.74 3.17 23.08
C ASP A 88 -7.41 2.46 23.32
N LEU A 89 -6.86 1.81 22.30
CA LEU A 89 -5.55 1.16 22.36
C LEU A 89 -4.45 2.13 21.96
N SER A 90 -3.24 1.84 22.42
CA SER A 90 -2.03 2.54 21.95
C SER A 90 -1.69 2.17 20.50
N GLY A 91 -0.80 2.93 19.86
CA GLY A 91 -0.29 2.58 18.54
C GLY A 91 0.40 1.22 18.53
N LEU A 92 1.20 0.94 19.56
CA LEU A 92 1.88 -0.34 19.75
C LEU A 92 0.89 -1.48 19.92
N ASP A 93 -0.11 -1.33 20.80
CA ASP A 93 -1.09 -2.39 21.06
C ASP A 93 -1.94 -2.70 19.82
N ASN A 94 -2.29 -1.69 19.02
CA ASN A 94 -2.97 -1.89 17.75
C ASN A 94 -2.15 -2.75 16.78
N LEU A 95 -0.84 -2.48 16.64
CA LEU A 95 0.02 -3.29 15.77
C LEU A 95 0.25 -4.69 16.35
N MET A 96 0.38 -4.81 17.67
CA MET A 96 0.53 -6.13 18.33
C MET A 96 -0.70 -7.01 18.15
N LEU A 97 -1.93 -6.46 18.22
CA LEU A 97 -3.15 -7.21 17.91
C LEU A 97 -3.12 -7.81 16.49
N LEU A 98 -2.62 -7.06 15.52
CA LEU A 98 -2.50 -7.56 14.15
C LEU A 98 -1.39 -8.60 14.01
N ALA A 99 -0.24 -8.38 14.67
CA ALA A 99 0.86 -9.33 14.70
C ALA A 99 0.45 -10.68 15.31
N ASP A 100 -0.41 -10.66 16.34
CA ASP A 100 -0.90 -11.86 17.02
C ASP A 100 -1.84 -12.73 16.16
N ILE A 101 -2.42 -12.17 15.09
CA ILE A 101 -3.27 -12.93 14.15
C ILE A 101 -2.43 -13.98 13.41
N ARG A 102 -1.29 -13.60 12.88
CA ARG A 102 -0.43 -14.48 12.08
C ARG A 102 0.75 -15.04 12.86
N LYS A 103 1.17 -14.38 13.93
CA LYS A 103 2.30 -14.76 14.80
C LYS A 103 3.63 -14.93 14.05
N MET A 104 3.83 -14.12 13.02
CA MET A 104 5.02 -14.15 12.16
C MET A 104 6.15 -13.26 12.66
N ILE A 105 5.81 -12.27 13.47
CA ILE A 105 6.73 -11.25 13.99
C ILE A 105 6.61 -11.09 15.48
N THR A 106 7.68 -10.60 16.08
CA THR A 106 7.81 -10.36 17.53
C THR A 106 7.44 -8.91 17.88
N ARG A 107 7.33 -8.64 19.17
CA ARG A 107 7.21 -7.28 19.69
C ARG A 107 8.40 -6.39 19.28
N ASP A 108 9.61 -6.93 19.24
CA ASP A 108 10.81 -6.17 18.88
C ASP A 108 10.78 -5.77 17.41
N ASP A 109 10.26 -6.63 16.52
CA ASP A 109 10.05 -6.28 15.11
C ASP A 109 9.05 -5.13 14.96
N VAL A 110 7.96 -5.14 15.73
CA VAL A 110 6.99 -4.04 15.74
C VAL A 110 7.61 -2.75 16.28
N LEU A 111 8.42 -2.82 17.31
CA LEU A 111 9.12 -1.64 17.85
C LEU A 111 10.11 -1.06 16.84
N GLU A 112 10.79 -1.91 16.06
CA GLU A 112 11.71 -1.46 15.02
C GLU A 112 10.98 -0.72 13.90
N ILE A 113 9.85 -1.24 13.43
CA ILE A 113 9.01 -0.55 12.43
C ILE A 113 8.50 0.80 12.97
N LEU A 114 8.11 0.87 14.24
CA LEU A 114 7.69 2.13 14.86
C LEU A 114 8.82 3.17 14.93
N LYS A 115 10.09 2.74 15.06
CA LYS A 115 11.26 3.64 14.93
C LYS A 115 11.41 4.16 13.50
N ILE A 116 11.30 3.27 12.50
CA ILE A 116 11.42 3.61 11.08
C ILE A 116 10.40 4.68 10.70
N VAL A 117 9.13 4.50 11.07
CA VAL A 117 8.08 5.49 10.74
C VAL A 117 8.05 6.71 11.67
N GLY A 118 8.96 6.77 12.66
CA GLY A 118 9.06 7.91 13.59
C GLY A 118 7.94 8.00 14.63
N LEU A 119 7.40 6.86 15.07
CA LEU A 119 6.36 6.77 16.11
C LEU A 119 6.84 6.14 17.41
N PHE A 120 8.12 5.78 17.53
CA PHE A 120 8.63 5.06 18.69
C PHE A 120 8.38 5.79 20.04
N ASN A 121 8.55 7.11 20.07
CA ASN A 121 8.34 7.91 21.27
C ASN A 121 6.86 8.09 21.63
N ASP A 122 5.96 7.92 20.66
CA ASP A 122 4.50 8.05 20.83
C ASP A 122 3.78 6.70 20.82
N LYS A 123 4.51 5.58 20.84
CA LYS A 123 3.97 4.22 20.69
C LYS A 123 2.93 3.83 21.73
N ASP A 124 3.07 4.38 22.95
CA ASP A 124 2.20 4.08 24.10
C ASP A 124 1.00 5.05 24.20
N LYS A 125 0.94 6.08 23.35
CA LYS A 125 -0.16 7.03 23.28
C LYS A 125 -1.39 6.39 22.62
N LYS A 126 -2.58 6.63 23.16
CA LYS A 126 -3.83 6.15 22.59
C LYS A 126 -4.01 6.65 21.15
N TYR A 127 -4.47 5.77 20.25
CA TYR A 127 -4.71 6.12 18.84
C TYR A 127 -5.72 7.25 18.67
N ALA A 128 -6.72 7.36 19.56
CA ALA A 128 -7.66 8.49 19.57
C ALA A 128 -6.95 9.86 19.61
N ASN A 129 -5.77 9.93 20.24
CA ASN A 129 -4.97 11.14 20.42
C ASN A 129 -3.89 11.33 19.33
N TYR A 130 -3.87 10.47 18.30
CA TYR A 130 -2.93 10.61 17.19
C TYR A 130 -3.37 11.73 16.25
N SER A 131 -2.40 12.55 15.82
CA SER A 131 -2.60 13.49 14.71
C SER A 131 -2.82 12.74 13.39
N LEU A 132 -3.28 13.43 12.36
CA LEU A 132 -3.44 12.84 11.03
C LEU A 132 -2.15 12.19 10.54
N GLY A 133 -1.02 12.91 10.63
CA GLY A 133 0.28 12.38 10.23
C GLY A 133 0.74 11.17 11.06
N MET A 134 0.45 11.14 12.37
CA MET A 134 0.73 9.97 13.22
C MET A 134 -0.12 8.77 12.82
N ARG A 135 -1.38 8.98 12.47
CA ARG A 135 -2.28 7.93 11.96
C ARG A 135 -1.77 7.36 10.66
N GLN A 136 -1.33 8.23 9.75
CA GLN A 136 -0.74 7.82 8.48
C GLN A 136 0.54 7.00 8.68
N LYS A 137 1.44 7.45 9.57
CA LYS A 137 2.65 6.69 9.94
C LYS A 137 2.33 5.30 10.49
N LEU A 138 1.30 5.19 11.36
CA LEU A 138 0.88 3.89 11.90
C LEU A 138 0.32 2.96 10.81
N SER A 139 -0.41 3.51 9.84
CA SER A 139 -0.92 2.76 8.70
C SER A 139 0.20 2.20 7.82
N ILE A 140 1.25 3.01 7.59
CA ILE A 140 2.45 2.56 6.89
C ILE A 140 3.17 1.47 7.71
N ALA A 141 3.32 1.67 9.04
CA ALA A 141 3.92 0.68 9.92
C ALA A 141 3.21 -0.69 9.81
N GLN A 142 1.87 -0.69 9.82
CA GLN A 142 1.08 -1.90 9.62
C GLN A 142 1.38 -2.58 8.27
N ALA A 143 1.46 -1.80 7.20
CA ALA A 143 1.73 -2.34 5.86
C ALA A 143 3.15 -2.95 5.75
N LEU A 144 4.10 -2.48 6.56
CA LEU A 144 5.50 -2.90 6.49
C LEU A 144 5.87 -3.99 7.49
N MET A 145 5.19 -4.13 8.63
CA MET A 145 5.67 -4.85 9.81
C MET A 145 5.94 -6.34 9.59
N GLU A 146 5.18 -7.03 8.73
CA GLU A 146 5.32 -8.48 8.48
C GLU A 146 6.26 -8.82 7.31
N ASN A 147 7.08 -7.87 6.89
CA ASN A 147 8.05 -8.03 5.79
C ASN A 147 7.43 -8.61 4.50
N PRO A 148 6.36 -8.00 3.97
CA PRO A 148 5.63 -8.51 2.82
C PRO A 148 6.48 -8.51 1.55
N LYS A 149 6.14 -9.40 0.59
CA LYS A 149 6.78 -9.45 -0.74
C LYS A 149 6.23 -8.37 -1.68
N VAL A 150 5.02 -7.90 -1.42
CA VAL A 150 4.37 -6.81 -2.17
C VAL A 150 3.90 -5.75 -1.18
N ILE A 151 4.27 -4.50 -1.41
CA ILE A 151 3.85 -3.35 -0.62
C ILE A 151 2.99 -2.45 -1.50
N ILE A 152 1.80 -2.08 -1.00
CA ILE A 152 0.87 -1.20 -1.71
C ILE A 152 0.50 -0.04 -0.78
N LEU A 153 0.82 1.19 -1.20
CA LEU A 153 0.62 2.39 -0.40
C LEU A 153 -0.20 3.42 -1.19
N ASP A 154 -1.35 3.78 -0.67
CA ASP A 154 -2.21 4.81 -1.26
C ASP A 154 -1.93 6.16 -0.62
N GLU A 155 -1.38 7.11 -1.39
CA GLU A 155 -1.05 8.47 -0.97
C GLU A 155 -0.27 8.51 0.38
N PRO A 156 0.83 7.73 0.54
CA PRO A 156 1.42 7.45 1.85
C PRO A 156 2.05 8.67 2.54
N PHE A 157 2.47 9.67 1.79
CA PHE A 157 3.23 10.79 2.35
C PHE A 157 2.37 11.98 2.76
N ASN A 158 1.05 11.92 2.52
CA ASN A 158 0.13 13.00 2.87
C ASN A 158 0.10 13.27 4.38
N GLY A 159 0.40 14.52 4.76
CA GLY A 159 0.35 14.98 6.16
C GLY A 159 1.49 14.47 7.05
N ILE A 160 2.51 13.83 6.48
CA ILE A 160 3.71 13.39 7.20
C ILE A 160 4.80 14.47 7.11
N ASP A 161 5.57 14.63 8.18
CA ASP A 161 6.73 15.52 8.20
C ASP A 161 7.89 14.99 7.32
N ARG A 162 8.69 15.92 6.77
CA ARG A 162 9.75 15.60 5.82
C ARG A 162 10.79 14.62 6.34
N GLU A 163 11.13 14.68 7.64
CA GLU A 163 12.12 13.76 8.23
C GLU A 163 11.60 12.31 8.23
N SER A 164 10.34 12.14 8.63
CA SER A 164 9.70 10.82 8.60
C SER A 164 9.51 10.31 7.18
N VAL A 165 9.12 11.15 6.22
CA VAL A 165 9.03 10.78 4.80
C VAL A 165 10.36 10.21 4.32
N LYS A 166 11.47 10.91 4.58
CA LYS A 166 12.80 10.46 4.17
C LYS A 166 13.16 9.07 4.75
N LYS A 167 12.91 8.84 6.04
CA LYS A 167 13.16 7.53 6.67
C LYS A 167 12.32 6.41 6.05
N ILE A 168 11.04 6.70 5.76
CA ILE A 168 10.15 5.74 5.10
C ILE A 168 10.64 5.45 3.68
N GLN A 169 11.04 6.47 2.91
CA GLN A 169 11.60 6.28 1.56
C GLN A 169 12.88 5.44 1.59
N GLU A 170 13.80 5.71 2.53
CA GLU A 170 15.02 4.90 2.72
C GLU A 170 14.69 3.43 3.00
N GLU A 171 13.68 3.16 3.83
CA GLU A 171 13.22 1.80 4.09
C GLU A 171 12.59 1.13 2.85
N LEU A 172 11.78 1.84 2.09
CA LEU A 172 11.20 1.32 0.84
C LEU A 172 12.30 1.00 -0.18
N LEU A 173 13.31 1.86 -0.33
CA LEU A 173 14.48 1.61 -1.19
C LEU A 173 15.28 0.39 -0.73
N ARG A 174 15.44 0.18 0.58
CA ARG A 174 16.07 -1.02 1.13
C ARG A 174 15.29 -2.27 0.75
N ARG A 175 13.96 -2.28 1.01
CA ARG A 175 13.09 -3.43 0.69
C ARG A 175 13.04 -3.76 -0.79
N ARG A 176 13.04 -2.74 -1.64
CA ARG A 176 13.17 -2.94 -3.09
C ARG A 176 14.43 -3.75 -3.44
N LYS A 177 15.58 -3.38 -2.86
CA LYS A 177 16.85 -4.12 -3.06
C LYS A 177 16.75 -5.57 -2.59
N ASP A 178 16.00 -5.82 -1.50
CA ASP A 178 15.79 -7.15 -0.94
C ASP A 178 14.76 -7.99 -1.73
N GLY A 179 14.18 -7.45 -2.80
CA GLY A 179 13.30 -8.22 -3.69
C GLY A 179 11.83 -7.86 -3.63
N THR A 180 11.43 -6.87 -2.84
CA THR A 180 10.03 -6.47 -2.70
C THR A 180 9.54 -5.71 -3.94
N LEU A 181 8.32 -6.01 -4.41
CA LEU A 181 7.54 -5.19 -5.32
C LEU A 181 6.83 -4.10 -4.52
N ILE A 182 6.95 -2.84 -4.94
CA ILE A 182 6.32 -1.71 -4.25
C ILE A 182 5.48 -0.91 -5.24
N ILE A 183 4.24 -0.62 -4.88
CA ILE A 183 3.33 0.24 -5.66
C ILE A 183 2.87 1.38 -4.76
N ILE A 184 3.07 2.61 -5.22
CA ILE A 184 2.70 3.83 -4.50
C ILE A 184 1.80 4.66 -5.40
N THR A 185 0.68 5.16 -4.86
CA THR A 185 -0.11 6.17 -5.57
C THR A 185 0.18 7.56 -5.01
N THR A 186 0.11 8.56 -5.86
CA THR A 186 0.16 9.96 -5.46
C THR A 186 -0.52 10.86 -6.49
N HIS A 187 -0.88 12.05 -6.09
CA HIS A 187 -1.26 13.13 -6.98
C HIS A 187 -0.16 14.21 -7.12
N ILE A 188 0.97 14.05 -6.40
CA ILE A 188 2.13 14.97 -6.39
C ILE A 188 3.32 14.25 -7.03
N HIS A 189 3.77 14.72 -8.20
CA HIS A 189 4.88 14.11 -8.93
C HIS A 189 6.20 14.15 -8.15
N GLU A 190 6.51 15.27 -7.51
CA GLU A 190 7.77 15.51 -6.80
C GLU A 190 8.02 14.50 -5.67
N ASP A 191 6.96 13.92 -5.10
CA ASP A 191 7.09 12.94 -4.00
C ASP A 191 7.66 11.59 -4.46
N ILE A 192 7.60 11.30 -5.75
CA ILE A 192 7.94 9.97 -6.29
C ILE A 192 9.01 9.96 -7.35
N ASP A 193 9.40 11.12 -7.93
CA ASP A 193 10.37 11.19 -9.02
C ASP A 193 11.75 10.60 -8.63
N GLU A 194 12.17 10.79 -7.37
CA GLU A 194 13.44 10.24 -6.86
C GLU A 194 13.30 8.81 -6.29
N LEU A 195 12.06 8.38 -6.00
CA LEU A 195 11.78 7.11 -5.33
C LEU A 195 11.44 5.99 -6.30
N CYS A 196 10.68 6.30 -7.36
CA CYS A 196 10.10 5.30 -8.26
C CYS A 196 11.03 4.95 -9.42
N ASP A 197 11.13 3.65 -9.72
CA ASP A 197 11.83 3.17 -10.92
C ASP A 197 11.00 3.39 -12.19
N LYS A 198 9.66 3.38 -12.05
CA LYS A 198 8.69 3.63 -13.13
C LYS A 198 7.51 4.43 -12.63
N VAL A 199 7.03 5.34 -13.47
CA VAL A 199 5.85 6.16 -13.20
C VAL A 199 4.77 5.85 -14.24
N LEU A 200 3.59 5.50 -13.75
CA LEU A 200 2.39 5.20 -14.53
C LEU A 200 1.35 6.30 -14.29
N TYR A 201 0.57 6.60 -15.30
CA TYR A 201 -0.48 7.62 -15.23
C TYR A 201 -1.84 6.97 -15.37
N LEU A 202 -2.70 7.18 -14.36
CA LEU A 202 -4.09 6.73 -14.40
C LEU A 202 -4.99 7.91 -14.77
N GLU A 203 -5.39 7.95 -16.03
CA GLU A 203 -6.19 9.01 -16.65
C GLU A 203 -7.37 8.37 -17.39
N ASP A 204 -8.57 8.90 -17.20
CA ASP A 204 -9.82 8.42 -17.88
C ASP A 204 -10.02 6.89 -17.78
N GLY A 205 -9.70 6.34 -16.62
CA GLY A 205 -9.82 4.90 -16.34
C GLY A 205 -8.77 4.02 -17.02
N LYS A 206 -7.75 4.59 -17.67
CA LYS A 206 -6.66 3.86 -18.35
C LYS A 206 -5.33 4.09 -17.69
N LEU A 207 -4.50 3.05 -17.65
CA LEU A 207 -3.17 3.09 -17.08
C LEU A 207 -2.12 3.13 -18.21
N ASN A 208 -1.31 4.19 -18.25
CA ASN A 208 -0.31 4.41 -19.28
C ASN A 208 1.08 4.62 -18.67
N GLU A 209 2.10 4.08 -19.30
CA GLU A 209 3.51 4.41 -19.04
C GLU A 209 3.90 5.55 -20.00
N LYS A 210 4.40 6.67 -19.48
CA LYS A 210 4.88 7.80 -20.29
C LYS A 210 6.39 7.78 -20.38
#